data_d6c904a837fde6b8f3f36872da79112b
#
_entry.id   d6c904a837fde6b8f3f36872da79112b
#
_cell.length_a   1.000
_cell.length_b   1.000
_cell.length_c   1.000
_cell.angle_alpha   90.00
_cell.angle_beta   90.00
_cell.angle_gamma   90.00
#
_symmetry.space_group_name_H-M   'P 1'
#
loop_
_entity.id
_entity.type
_entity.pdbx_description
1 polymer ?
#
loop_
_entity_poly.entity_id
_entity_poly.type
_entity_poly.pdbx_seq_one_letter_code
_entity_poly.pdbx_strand_id
1 'polypeptide(L)'
;MNRLDSAAFGLLGCFGMNSGLSHVAIMQFYANLRGVDRSRTCNWALLVTMPVLVVMTLFDLVGIFTVGVGSVSLLTVISFLFGAVLSFGATVGGVTLIRFLSAKAGFVGFGYYSIGTGLLTFFLYLTV
;
A
#
# COMPACT_ATOMS: atom_id res chain seq x y z
N MET A 1 -12.37 -20.60 -5.19
CA MET A 1 -11.97 -19.49 -6.07
C MET A 1 -11.76 -20.04 -7.48
N ASN A 2 -12.50 -19.53 -8.44
CA ASN A 2 -12.36 -19.91 -9.85
C ASN A 2 -11.15 -19.17 -10.47
N ARG A 3 -10.63 -19.71 -11.59
CA ARG A 3 -9.53 -19.05 -12.35
C ARG A 3 -9.88 -17.60 -12.75
N LEU A 4 -11.16 -17.33 -13.03
CA LEU A 4 -11.67 -15.98 -13.32
C LEU A 4 -11.58 -15.04 -12.11
N ASP A 5 -11.81 -15.55 -10.89
CA ASP A 5 -11.68 -14.75 -9.67
C ASP A 5 -10.22 -14.35 -9.42
N SER A 6 -9.26 -15.25 -9.71
CA SER A 6 -7.84 -14.94 -9.58
C SER A 6 -7.38 -13.89 -10.59
N ALA A 7 -7.87 -13.94 -11.83
CA ALA A 7 -7.59 -12.93 -12.84
C ALA A 7 -8.21 -11.56 -12.46
N ALA A 8 -9.45 -11.55 -11.97
CA ALA A 8 -10.10 -10.33 -11.48
C ALA A 8 -9.34 -9.72 -10.27
N PHE A 9 -8.84 -10.56 -9.36
CA PHE A 9 -8.01 -10.12 -8.24
C PHE A 9 -6.71 -9.45 -8.71
N GLY A 10 -6.04 -10.02 -9.72
CA GLY A 10 -4.84 -9.45 -10.31
C GLY A 10 -5.09 -8.10 -11.00
N LEU A 11 -6.15 -8.00 -11.79
CA LEU A 11 -6.57 -6.75 -12.46
C LEU A 11 -6.93 -5.65 -11.45
N LEU A 12 -7.73 -5.97 -10.43
CA LEU A 12 -8.09 -5.04 -9.37
C LEU A 12 -6.87 -4.60 -8.56
N GLY A 13 -5.91 -5.51 -8.38
CA GLY A 13 -4.62 -5.20 -7.79
C GLY A 13 -3.84 -4.12 -8.57
N CYS A 14 -3.83 -4.20 -9.90
CA CYS A 14 -3.21 -3.17 -10.74
C CYS A 14 -3.89 -1.80 -10.59
N PHE A 15 -5.22 -1.75 -10.51
CA PHE A 15 -5.95 -0.50 -10.25
C PHE A 15 -5.62 0.09 -8.87
N GLY A 16 -5.41 -0.76 -7.87
CA GLY A 16 -5.02 -0.33 -6.52
C GLY A 16 -3.62 0.28 -6.40
N MET A 17 -2.80 0.20 -7.46
CA MET A 17 -1.48 0.86 -7.52
C MET A 17 -1.57 2.32 -7.93
N ASN A 18 -2.72 2.78 -8.40
CA ASN A 18 -2.90 4.19 -8.72
C ASN A 18 -2.84 5.06 -7.47
N SER A 19 -2.19 6.20 -7.61
CA SER A 19 -2.12 7.23 -6.57
C SER A 19 -3.52 7.58 -6.05
N GLY A 20 -3.74 7.41 -4.76
CA GLY A 20 -5.00 7.72 -4.09
C GLY A 20 -5.94 6.54 -3.85
N LEU A 21 -5.66 5.35 -4.38
CA LEU A 21 -6.46 4.15 -4.13
C LEU A 21 -5.68 3.16 -3.23
N SER A 22 -6.35 2.64 -2.21
CA SER A 22 -5.76 1.61 -1.37
C SER A 22 -5.89 0.23 -2.00
N HIS A 23 -4.76 -0.36 -2.40
CA HIS A 23 -4.68 -1.71 -2.96
C HIS A 23 -5.40 -2.76 -2.08
N VAL A 24 -5.15 -2.73 -0.78
CA VAL A 24 -5.77 -3.65 0.19
C VAL A 24 -7.28 -3.43 0.28
N ALA A 25 -7.73 -2.18 0.25
CA ALA A 25 -9.16 -1.86 0.34
C ALA A 25 -9.95 -2.34 -0.88
N ILE A 26 -9.41 -2.16 -2.08
CA ILE A 26 -10.03 -2.64 -3.33
C ILE A 26 -10.15 -4.17 -3.33
N MET A 27 -9.07 -4.85 -2.96
CA MET A 27 -9.06 -6.30 -2.88
C MET A 27 -10.06 -6.82 -1.83
N GLN A 28 -10.15 -6.17 -0.68
CA GLN A 28 -11.13 -6.54 0.34
C GLN A 28 -12.56 -6.26 -0.08
N PHE A 29 -12.81 -5.16 -0.78
CA PHE A 29 -14.13 -4.87 -1.32
C PHE A 29 -14.61 -5.99 -2.26
N TYR A 30 -13.78 -6.38 -3.22
CA TYR A 30 -14.10 -7.47 -4.14
C TYR A 30 -14.32 -8.82 -3.42
N ALA A 31 -13.47 -9.13 -2.46
CA ALA A 31 -13.60 -10.35 -1.69
C ALA A 31 -14.88 -10.41 -0.85
N ASN A 32 -15.29 -9.27 -0.27
CA ASN A 32 -16.57 -9.16 0.44
C ASN A 32 -17.75 -9.42 -0.49
N LEU A 33 -17.73 -8.92 -1.73
CA LEU A 33 -18.76 -9.19 -2.73
C LEU A 33 -18.86 -10.69 -3.08
N ARG A 34 -17.75 -11.41 -2.98
CA ARG A 34 -17.68 -12.85 -3.23
C ARG A 34 -17.87 -13.72 -1.98
N GLY A 35 -18.14 -13.12 -0.81
CA GLY A 35 -18.34 -13.84 0.44
C GLY A 35 -17.08 -14.52 0.99
N VAL A 36 -15.89 -14.05 0.59
CA VAL A 36 -14.61 -14.56 1.09
C VAL A 36 -14.28 -13.91 2.44
N ASP A 37 -13.74 -14.71 3.35
CA ASP A 37 -13.35 -14.26 4.70
C ASP A 37 -12.30 -13.12 4.63
N ARG A 38 -12.60 -12.02 5.34
CA ARG A 38 -11.80 -10.79 5.37
C ARG A 38 -10.36 -11.01 5.79
N SER A 39 -10.14 -11.88 6.78
CA SER A 39 -8.79 -12.16 7.29
C SER A 39 -7.93 -12.86 6.24
N ARG A 40 -8.49 -13.81 5.51
CA ARG A 40 -7.79 -14.49 4.41
C ARG A 40 -7.46 -13.53 3.28
N THR A 41 -8.41 -12.68 2.90
CA THR A 41 -8.24 -11.70 1.84
C THR A 41 -7.15 -10.70 2.15
N CYS A 42 -7.06 -10.21 3.40
CA CYS A 42 -6.01 -9.31 3.83
C CYS A 42 -4.61 -9.95 3.66
N ASN A 43 -4.46 -11.21 4.08
CA ASN A 43 -3.20 -11.93 3.90
C ASN A 43 -2.83 -12.13 2.42
N TRP A 44 -3.80 -12.46 1.57
CA TRP A 44 -3.59 -12.59 0.12
C TRP A 44 -3.22 -11.25 -0.53
N ALA A 45 -3.89 -10.16 -0.15
CA ALA A 45 -3.56 -8.83 -0.66
C ALA A 45 -2.13 -8.42 -0.31
N LEU A 46 -1.70 -8.63 0.92
CA LEU A 46 -0.32 -8.38 1.36
C LEU A 46 0.69 -9.24 0.60
N LEU A 47 0.36 -10.52 0.36
CA LEU A 47 1.24 -11.43 -0.35
C LEU A 47 1.41 -11.05 -1.84
N VAL A 48 0.34 -10.59 -2.49
CA VAL A 48 0.38 -10.10 -3.88
C VAL A 48 1.15 -8.78 -3.99
N THR A 49 1.15 -7.95 -2.97
CA THR A 49 1.91 -6.69 -2.95
C THR A 49 3.43 -6.92 -2.89
N MET A 50 3.90 -8.01 -2.28
CA MET A 50 5.33 -8.30 -2.14
C MET A 50 6.11 -8.33 -3.47
N PRO A 51 5.73 -9.13 -4.50
CA PRO A 51 6.47 -9.16 -5.76
C PRO A 51 6.48 -7.81 -6.48
N VAL A 52 5.41 -7.04 -6.34
CA VAL A 52 5.33 -5.70 -6.93
C VAL A 52 6.33 -4.74 -6.28
N LEU A 53 6.43 -4.75 -4.95
CA LEU A 53 7.41 -3.94 -4.24
C LEU A 53 8.85 -4.32 -4.63
N VAL A 54 9.13 -5.61 -4.83
CA VAL A 54 10.44 -6.06 -5.29
C VAL A 54 10.75 -5.50 -6.68
N VAL A 55 9.81 -5.58 -7.62
CA VAL A 55 9.99 -5.05 -8.97
C VAL A 55 10.20 -3.54 -8.96
N MET A 56 9.39 -2.79 -8.20
CA MET A 56 9.55 -1.35 -8.05
C MET A 56 10.91 -0.98 -7.47
N THR A 57 11.36 -1.67 -6.41
CA THR A 57 12.68 -1.45 -5.82
C THR A 57 13.82 -1.71 -6.81
N LEU A 58 13.69 -2.72 -7.67
CA LEU A 58 14.67 -2.99 -8.73
C LEU A 58 14.71 -1.85 -9.76
N PHE A 59 13.56 -1.32 -10.17
CA PHE A 59 13.50 -0.17 -11.08
C PHE A 59 14.14 1.08 -10.46
N ASP A 60 13.85 1.35 -9.19
CA ASP A 60 14.46 2.48 -8.48
C ASP A 60 15.98 2.31 -8.37
N LEU A 61 16.46 1.09 -8.11
CA LEU A 61 17.88 0.80 -8.06
C LEU A 61 18.56 1.05 -9.41
N VAL A 62 17.97 0.58 -10.51
CA VAL A 62 18.46 0.85 -11.87
C VAL A 62 18.46 2.35 -12.16
N GLY A 63 17.41 3.07 -11.75
CA GLY A 63 17.32 4.52 -11.87
C GLY A 63 18.48 5.24 -11.20
N ILE A 64 18.86 4.83 -10.00
CA ILE A 64 20.00 5.38 -9.26
C ILE A 64 21.30 5.18 -10.04
N PHE A 65 21.53 4.01 -10.63
CA PHE A 65 22.73 3.72 -11.42
C PHE A 65 22.80 4.46 -12.75
N THR A 66 21.64 4.74 -13.38
CA THR A 66 21.59 5.40 -14.70
C THR A 66 21.69 6.92 -14.61
N VAL A 67 21.10 7.52 -13.56
CA VAL A 67 21.12 8.99 -13.37
C VAL A 67 22.45 9.46 -12.78
N GLY A 68 23.26 8.56 -12.25
CA GLY A 68 24.52 8.86 -11.60
C GLY A 68 24.30 9.44 -10.20
N VAL A 69 24.76 8.73 -9.20
CA VAL A 69 24.80 9.27 -7.83
C VAL A 69 25.89 10.30 -7.78
N GLY A 70 25.54 11.59 -7.85
CA GLY A 70 26.45 12.67 -7.49
C GLY A 70 27.05 12.34 -6.12
N SER A 71 28.19 12.94 -5.78
CA SER A 71 28.98 12.63 -4.58
C SER A 71 28.12 12.23 -3.36
N VAL A 72 28.09 10.94 -3.04
CA VAL A 72 27.34 10.42 -1.89
C VAL A 72 28.03 10.91 -0.63
N SER A 73 27.48 11.91 0.01
CA SER A 73 27.96 12.39 1.31
C SER A 73 27.66 11.35 2.40
N LEU A 74 28.53 11.24 3.38
CA LEU A 74 28.31 10.40 4.58
C LEU A 74 26.95 10.70 5.25
N LEU A 75 26.56 11.97 5.25
CA LEU A 75 25.25 12.41 5.77
C LEU A 75 24.08 11.79 5.01
N THR A 76 24.19 11.64 3.70
CA THR A 76 23.18 11.00 2.84
C THR A 76 23.01 9.54 3.21
N VAL A 77 24.10 8.81 3.42
CA VAL A 77 24.05 7.38 3.82
C VAL A 77 23.37 7.21 5.18
N ILE A 78 23.71 8.05 6.16
CA ILE A 78 23.10 8.01 7.50
C ILE A 78 21.60 8.29 7.40
N SER A 79 21.19 9.28 6.60
CA SER A 79 19.78 9.62 6.40
C SER A 79 19.00 8.46 5.75
N PHE A 80 19.58 7.76 4.78
CA PHE A 80 18.98 6.58 4.17
C PHE A 80 18.82 5.42 5.16
N LEU A 81 19.83 5.14 5.98
CA LEU A 81 19.76 4.09 7.01
C LEU A 81 18.68 4.40 8.04
N PHE A 82 18.63 5.65 8.50
CA PHE A 82 17.62 6.09 9.47
C PHE A 82 16.21 5.99 8.87
N GLY A 83 16.03 6.44 7.62
CA GLY A 83 14.77 6.31 6.87
C GLY A 83 14.35 4.85 6.69
N ALA A 84 15.28 3.94 6.39
CA ALA A 84 15.00 2.52 6.24
C ALA A 84 14.51 1.87 7.55
N VAL A 85 15.14 2.19 8.68
CA VAL A 85 14.73 1.69 10.01
C VAL A 85 13.34 2.20 10.38
N LEU A 86 13.07 3.50 10.18
CA LEU A 86 11.76 4.08 10.43
C LEU A 86 10.67 3.47 9.53
N SER A 87 10.97 3.30 8.24
CA SER A 87 10.06 2.69 7.27
C SER A 87 9.74 1.25 7.63
N PHE A 88 10.74 0.48 8.06
CA PHE A 88 10.52 -0.89 8.52
C PHE A 88 9.60 -0.93 9.75
N GLY A 89 9.85 -0.10 10.76
CA GLY A 89 9.00 0.00 11.95
C GLY A 89 7.57 0.42 11.62
N ALA A 90 7.40 1.43 10.76
CA ALA A 90 6.09 1.88 10.31
C ALA A 90 5.34 0.79 9.52
N THR A 91 6.05 0.03 8.68
CA THR A 91 5.45 -1.08 7.91
C THR A 91 4.96 -2.20 8.80
N VAL A 92 5.78 -2.63 9.79
CA VAL A 92 5.37 -3.67 10.75
C VAL A 92 4.16 -3.21 11.56
N GLY A 93 4.16 -1.98 12.03
CA GLY A 93 3.03 -1.37 12.74
C GLY A 93 1.77 -1.30 11.86
N GLY A 94 1.92 -0.83 10.63
CA GLY A 94 0.83 -0.73 9.65
C GLY A 94 0.21 -2.07 9.30
N VAL A 95 1.01 -3.09 9.03
CA VAL A 95 0.52 -4.46 8.75
C VAL A 95 -0.23 -5.03 9.95
N THR A 96 0.31 -4.83 11.15
CA THR A 96 -0.34 -5.29 12.40
C THR A 96 -1.68 -4.59 12.60
N LEU A 97 -1.72 -3.28 12.37
CA LEU A 97 -2.95 -2.47 12.47
C LEU A 97 -4.00 -2.93 11.45
N ILE A 98 -3.62 -3.12 10.19
CA ILE A 98 -4.53 -3.58 9.13
C ILE A 98 -5.11 -4.96 9.47
N ARG A 99 -4.29 -5.89 9.95
CA ARG A 99 -4.75 -7.21 10.38
C ARG A 99 -5.72 -7.12 11.56
N PHE A 100 -5.44 -6.28 12.54
CA PHE A 100 -6.31 -6.06 13.69
C PHE A 100 -7.66 -5.46 13.29
N LEU A 101 -7.66 -4.44 12.43
CA LEU A 101 -8.89 -3.82 11.92
C LEU A 101 -9.70 -4.79 11.06
N SER A 102 -9.05 -5.57 10.21
CA SER A 102 -9.73 -6.59 9.38
C SER A 102 -10.42 -7.66 10.22
N ALA A 103 -9.85 -8.01 11.38
CA ALA A 103 -10.40 -9.06 12.24
C ALA A 103 -11.56 -8.57 13.13
N LYS A 104 -11.52 -7.34 13.64
CA LYS A 104 -12.42 -6.89 14.72
C LYS A 104 -13.48 -5.87 14.31
N ALA A 105 -13.15 -4.86 13.53
CA ALA A 105 -13.99 -3.66 13.44
C ALA A 105 -14.60 -3.39 12.05
N GLY A 106 -14.19 -4.11 11.05
CA GLY A 106 -14.53 -3.73 9.68
C GLY A 106 -13.90 -2.36 9.27
N PHE A 107 -13.76 -2.15 7.98
CA PHE A 107 -13.14 -0.95 7.41
C PHE A 107 -14.00 0.33 7.46
N VAL A 108 -15.15 0.29 8.12
CA VAL A 108 -16.10 1.43 8.16
C VAL A 108 -15.45 2.67 8.78
N GLY A 109 -14.73 2.51 9.90
CA GLY A 109 -14.01 3.62 10.53
C GLY A 109 -12.91 4.21 9.66
N PHE A 110 -12.22 3.38 8.89
CA PHE A 110 -11.20 3.82 7.95
C PHE A 110 -11.80 4.56 6.75
N GLY A 111 -13.02 4.18 6.32
CA GLY A 111 -13.78 4.89 5.30
C GLY A 111 -14.11 6.32 5.72
N TYR A 112 -14.58 6.53 6.95
CA TYR A 112 -14.85 7.87 7.47
C TYR A 112 -13.58 8.72 7.56
N TYR A 113 -12.47 8.15 8.01
CA TYR A 113 -11.17 8.83 8.03
C TYR A 113 -10.72 9.25 6.62
N SER A 114 -10.83 8.35 5.63
CA SER A 114 -10.45 8.64 4.24
C SER A 114 -11.31 9.74 3.61
N ILE A 115 -12.62 9.74 3.88
CA ILE A 115 -13.52 10.80 3.43
C ILE A 115 -13.16 12.13 4.08
N GLY A 116 -12.89 12.13 5.38
CA GLY A 116 -12.50 13.34 6.12
C GLY A 116 -11.18 13.94 5.60
N THR A 117 -10.15 13.12 5.41
CA THR A 117 -8.87 13.58 4.86
C THR A 117 -8.99 14.03 3.41
N GLY A 118 -9.80 13.35 2.59
CA GLY A 118 -10.06 13.73 1.21
C GLY A 118 -10.74 15.10 1.09
N LEU A 119 -11.76 15.33 1.91
CA LEU A 119 -12.44 16.62 1.98
C LEU A 119 -11.50 17.74 2.46
N LEU A 120 -10.70 17.48 3.49
CA LEU A 120 -9.72 18.43 4.00
C LEU A 120 -8.69 18.81 2.93
N THR A 121 -8.15 17.83 2.22
CA THR A 121 -7.22 18.07 1.11
C THR A 121 -7.86 18.86 -0.02
N PHE A 122 -9.12 18.55 -0.36
CA PHE A 122 -9.88 19.28 -1.37
C PHE A 122 -10.09 20.75 -0.99
N PHE A 123 -10.46 21.03 0.26
CA PHE A 123 -10.62 22.40 0.74
C PHE A 123 -9.28 23.16 0.75
N LEU A 124 -8.19 22.52 1.19
CA LEU A 124 -6.86 23.12 1.15
C LEU A 124 -6.43 23.46 -0.28
N TYR A 125 -6.72 22.59 -1.24
CA TYR A 125 -6.42 22.85 -2.65
C TYR A 125 -7.20 24.03 -3.23
N LEU A 126 -8.45 24.24 -2.78
CA LEU A 126 -9.27 25.39 -3.21
C LEU A 126 -8.81 26.72 -2.59
N THR A 127 -8.08 26.69 -1.47
CA THR A 127 -7.63 27.89 -0.75
C THR A 127 -6.21 28.32 -1.10
N VAL A 128 -5.46 27.48 -1.80
CA VAL A 128 -4.11 27.74 -2.32
C VAL A 128 -4.15 28.06 -3.81
#